data_81d1382b55004ebdf0cd037be457adb2
#
_entry.id   81d1382b55004ebdf0cd037be457adb2
#
_cell.length_a   1.000
_cell.length_b   1.000
_cell.length_c   1.000
_cell.angle_alpha   90.00
_cell.angle_beta   90.00
_cell.angle_gamma   90.00
#
_symmetry.space_group_name_H-M   'P 1'
#
loop_
_entity.id
_entity.type
_entity.pdbx_description
1 polymer ?
#
loop_
_entity_poly.entity_id
_entity_poly.type
_entity_poly.pdbx_seq_one_letter_code
_entity_poly.pdbx_strand_id
1 'polypeptide(L)'
;MSPIGTRTRRLLIGLLLLGTASGVVAQDDAFRNFHQLDSTAKMPKLNAFSASPGLSGTAAKDVRFEAKLTADGDVMQDGLAWRVFSPLAGQDGKLPLVASSDGGSAAFQLAPGDYFVNVAFGRAGVTKKITVPTDGDVAKQTLILDAGGFVLNAVAGADQRIPPTQLTFSVYSSEVRENGDRALVMSDVKPNTIVRLAAGTYHVVSEYGEVNAVVRADIQVEAGKLTQAILQHRAAQVTLKLVSQAGGEAIADTAWSVLTAAGDVVSESVSAFPSMVLAEGGYLAVARNKDKIYQREFSVKAGRNADVEVLMRDARPTAPDESAAEPQD
;
A
#
# COMPACT_ATOMS: atom_id res chain seq x y z
N MET A 1 29.86 54.49 34.61
CA MET A 1 29.40 55.78 34.07
C MET A 1 28.50 55.45 32.87
N SER A 2 27.19 55.54 33.08
CA SER A 2 26.17 55.64 32.03
C SER A 2 26.23 57.03 31.38
N PRO A 3 25.61 57.27 30.19
CA PRO A 3 24.15 57.28 30.02
C PRO A 3 23.66 56.72 28.65
N ILE A 4 22.51 56.08 28.61
CA ILE A 4 21.15 56.58 28.26
C ILE A 4 21.06 57.31 26.92
N GLY A 5 20.37 56.77 25.96
CA GLY A 5 19.94 57.40 24.75
C GLY A 5 18.71 56.71 24.14
N THR A 6 17.58 57.33 24.32
CA THR A 6 16.18 56.99 24.11
C THR A 6 15.71 57.18 22.65
N ARG A 7 14.69 56.38 22.24
CA ARG A 7 13.56 56.68 21.29
C ARG A 7 13.85 56.77 19.80
N THR A 8 13.13 56.02 18.96
CA THR A 8 11.82 56.50 18.45
C THR A 8 11.10 55.38 17.67
N ARG A 9 9.81 55.14 18.03
CA ARG A 9 8.83 54.44 17.22
C ARG A 9 8.57 55.18 15.92
N ARG A 10 8.58 54.48 14.79
CA ARG A 10 7.84 54.90 13.60
C ARG A 10 6.90 53.81 13.16
N LEU A 11 5.62 54.03 13.42
CA LEU A 11 4.47 53.41 12.78
C LEU A 11 4.51 53.75 11.29
N LEU A 12 4.53 52.75 10.42
CA LEU A 12 4.19 52.92 9.01
C LEU A 12 2.99 52.00 8.71
N ILE A 13 1.86 52.67 8.59
CA ILE A 13 0.61 52.14 8.06
C ILE A 13 0.82 51.91 6.57
N GLY A 14 0.90 50.68 6.14
CA GLY A 14 0.93 50.26 4.74
C GLY A 14 -0.39 49.63 4.35
N LEU A 15 -1.06 50.29 3.48
CA LEU A 15 -2.34 50.06 2.85
C LEU A 15 -2.44 48.63 2.25
N LEU A 16 -3.38 47.83 2.69
CA LEU A 16 -3.71 46.51 2.13
C LEU A 16 -4.51 46.72 0.84
N LEU A 17 -3.89 46.47 -0.30
CA LEU A 17 -4.59 46.26 -1.58
C LEU A 17 -5.06 44.79 -1.64
N LEU A 18 -6.35 44.56 -1.39
CA LEU A 18 -7.03 43.32 -1.71
C LEU A 18 -7.15 43.19 -3.24
N GLY A 19 -6.24 42.42 -3.82
CA GLY A 19 -6.41 41.90 -5.18
C GLY A 19 -7.15 40.56 -5.09
N THR A 20 -8.39 40.54 -5.51
CA THR A 20 -9.20 39.33 -5.68
C THR A 20 -8.66 38.55 -6.89
N ALA A 21 -7.81 37.54 -6.64
CA ALA A 21 -7.50 36.50 -7.60
C ALA A 21 -8.39 35.29 -7.30
N SER A 22 -9.64 35.37 -7.70
CA SER A 22 -10.56 34.22 -7.73
C SER A 22 -10.45 33.59 -9.12
N GLY A 23 -9.99 32.33 -9.21
CA GLY A 23 -10.22 31.60 -10.44
C GLY A 23 -9.33 30.42 -10.82
N VAL A 24 -8.35 30.01 -10.01
CA VAL A 24 -7.44 28.91 -10.45
C VAL A 24 -7.45 27.68 -9.50
N VAL A 25 -8.00 27.77 -8.30
CA VAL A 25 -7.88 26.71 -7.28
C VAL A 25 -8.87 25.56 -7.48
N ALA A 26 -9.98 25.77 -8.20
CA ALA A 26 -11.01 24.73 -8.34
C ALA A 26 -10.68 23.60 -9.34
N GLN A 27 -9.73 23.80 -10.25
CA GLN A 27 -9.37 22.78 -11.25
C GLN A 27 -8.35 21.76 -10.72
N ASP A 28 -7.44 22.17 -9.85
CA ASP A 28 -6.42 21.27 -9.29
C ASP A 28 -6.98 20.27 -8.27
N ASP A 29 -7.99 20.66 -7.49
CA ASP A 29 -8.63 19.77 -6.52
C ASP A 29 -9.51 18.70 -7.18
N ALA A 30 -10.14 19.02 -8.33
CA ALA A 30 -10.86 18.01 -9.11
C ALA A 30 -9.92 16.95 -9.71
N PHE A 31 -8.70 17.33 -10.09
CA PHE A 31 -7.67 16.40 -10.59
C PHE A 31 -7.07 15.54 -9.48
N ARG A 32 -6.84 16.07 -8.29
CA ARG A 32 -6.33 15.31 -7.13
C ARG A 32 -7.32 14.23 -6.67
N ASN A 33 -8.60 14.52 -6.69
CA ASN A 33 -9.64 13.55 -6.35
C ASN A 33 -9.81 12.44 -7.40
N PHE A 34 -9.37 12.67 -8.64
CA PHE A 34 -9.45 11.69 -9.72
C PHE A 34 -8.47 10.53 -9.55
N HIS A 35 -7.32 10.74 -8.93
CA HIS A 35 -6.34 9.69 -8.62
C HIS A 35 -6.77 8.75 -7.47
N GLN A 36 -7.83 9.11 -6.72
CA GLN A 36 -8.35 8.30 -5.61
C GLN A 36 -9.51 7.37 -5.99
N LEU A 37 -9.93 7.34 -7.26
CA LEU A 37 -10.96 6.40 -7.69
C LEU A 37 -10.40 4.98 -7.70
N ASP A 38 -10.84 4.19 -6.72
CA ASP A 38 -10.51 2.77 -6.58
C ASP A 38 -10.94 2.01 -7.84
N SER A 39 -9.98 1.59 -8.66
CA SER A 39 -10.23 0.83 -9.89
C SER A 39 -10.71 -0.61 -9.63
N THR A 40 -10.81 -1.01 -8.35
CA THR A 40 -11.26 -2.36 -7.94
C THR A 40 -12.73 -2.44 -7.56
N ALA A 41 -13.45 -1.30 -7.49
CA ALA A 41 -14.89 -1.32 -7.23
C ALA A 41 -15.62 -2.02 -8.37
N LYS A 42 -16.15 -3.21 -8.12
CA LYS A 42 -17.11 -3.89 -9.00
C LYS A 42 -18.31 -2.97 -9.21
N MET A 43 -18.32 -2.27 -10.34
CA MET A 43 -19.47 -1.44 -10.72
C MET A 43 -20.65 -2.36 -11.06
N PRO A 44 -21.86 -2.06 -10.58
CA PRO A 44 -23.07 -2.71 -11.08
C PRO A 44 -23.16 -2.47 -12.59
N LYS A 45 -23.55 -3.50 -13.35
CA LYS A 45 -23.85 -3.35 -14.78
C LYS A 45 -24.96 -2.31 -14.90
N LEU A 46 -24.61 -1.08 -15.23
CA LEU A 46 -25.56 -0.04 -15.59
C LEU A 46 -26.12 -0.40 -16.97
N ASN A 47 -27.40 -0.75 -16.99
CA ASN A 47 -28.15 -0.85 -18.22
C ASN A 47 -28.05 0.47 -19.00
N ALA A 48 -27.92 0.35 -20.33
CA ALA A 48 -27.80 1.45 -21.25
C ALA A 48 -28.77 2.59 -20.89
N PHE A 49 -28.23 3.76 -20.56
CA PHE A 49 -29.03 4.96 -20.42
C PHE A 49 -29.63 5.31 -21.76
N SER A 50 -30.96 5.25 -21.85
CA SER A 50 -31.69 5.86 -22.96
C SER A 50 -31.41 7.35 -22.96
N ALA A 51 -30.89 7.86 -24.05
CA ALA A 51 -30.63 9.28 -24.24
C ALA A 51 -31.93 10.06 -24.01
N SER A 52 -31.92 11.03 -23.09
CA SER A 52 -33.02 12.00 -22.96
C SER A 52 -33.15 12.77 -24.26
N PRO A 53 -34.36 12.82 -24.89
CA PRO A 53 -34.58 13.62 -26.07
C PRO A 53 -34.72 15.08 -25.71
N GLY A 54 -33.70 15.89 -25.97
CA GLY A 54 -33.83 17.33 -25.70
C GLY A 54 -32.57 18.17 -25.85
N LEU A 55 -31.78 17.99 -26.90
CA LEU A 55 -30.90 19.05 -27.42
C LEU A 55 -30.81 18.89 -28.94
N SER A 56 -31.25 19.89 -29.64
CA SER A 56 -31.30 19.99 -31.07
C SER A 56 -29.95 19.81 -31.73
N GLY A 57 -29.81 18.76 -32.56
CA GLY A 57 -29.25 18.93 -33.88
C GLY A 57 -27.76 18.94 -34.09
N THR A 58 -26.91 18.53 -33.16
CA THR A 58 -25.50 18.27 -33.53
C THR A 58 -25.25 16.76 -33.48
N ALA A 59 -25.01 16.14 -34.65
CA ALA A 59 -24.79 14.71 -34.74
C ALA A 59 -23.55 14.29 -33.90
N ALA A 60 -23.72 13.26 -33.06
CA ALA A 60 -22.60 12.66 -32.38
C ALA A 60 -21.54 12.16 -33.32
N LYS A 61 -20.28 12.29 -32.99
CA LYS A 61 -19.14 11.91 -33.82
C LYS A 61 -18.45 10.67 -33.29
N ASP A 62 -17.92 9.89 -34.15
CA ASP A 62 -17.14 8.70 -33.88
C ASP A 62 -15.73 9.11 -33.45
N VAL A 63 -15.39 8.93 -32.15
CA VAL A 63 -14.06 9.22 -31.65
C VAL A 63 -13.40 7.92 -31.25
N ARG A 64 -12.25 7.64 -31.87
CA ARG A 64 -11.50 6.40 -31.66
C ARG A 64 -10.29 6.63 -30.79
N PHE A 65 -10.08 5.71 -29.86
CA PHE A 65 -9.01 5.73 -28.88
C PHE A 65 -8.19 4.45 -28.93
N GLU A 66 -6.91 4.58 -28.80
CA GLU A 66 -5.97 3.49 -28.57
C GLU A 66 -4.97 3.88 -27.47
N ALA A 67 -4.44 2.90 -26.78
CA ALA A 67 -3.40 3.12 -25.78
C ALA A 67 -2.19 2.23 -26.04
N LYS A 68 -1.02 2.73 -25.61
CA LYS A 68 0.27 2.05 -25.66
C LYS A 68 0.93 2.15 -24.31
N LEU A 69 1.75 1.14 -23.96
CA LEU A 69 2.55 1.20 -22.71
C LEU A 69 3.71 2.19 -22.83
N THR A 70 4.32 2.30 -24.02
CA THR A 70 5.39 3.23 -24.37
C THR A 70 5.10 3.91 -25.70
N ALA A 71 5.78 5.01 -26.00
CA ALA A 71 5.60 5.74 -27.25
C ALA A 71 5.83 4.84 -28.49
N ASP A 72 6.87 4.02 -28.44
CA ASP A 72 7.30 3.13 -29.54
C ASP A 72 6.68 1.72 -29.44
N GLY A 73 5.86 1.47 -28.41
CA GLY A 73 5.24 0.17 -28.17
C GLY A 73 4.04 -0.10 -29.08
N ASP A 74 3.59 -1.35 -29.07
CA ASP A 74 2.39 -1.77 -29.78
C ASP A 74 1.12 -1.26 -29.10
N VAL A 75 0.05 -1.16 -29.91
CA VAL A 75 -1.29 -0.83 -29.39
C VAL A 75 -1.81 -1.99 -28.54
N MET A 76 -2.24 -1.67 -27.35
CA MET A 76 -2.78 -2.65 -26.41
C MET A 76 -4.11 -3.22 -26.89
N GLN A 77 -4.22 -4.54 -26.85
CA GLN A 77 -5.40 -5.25 -27.36
C GLN A 77 -6.41 -5.59 -26.26
N ASP A 78 -5.99 -5.55 -24.98
CA ASP A 78 -6.82 -5.89 -23.83
C ASP A 78 -6.34 -5.22 -22.53
N GLY A 79 -7.09 -5.43 -21.45
CA GLY A 79 -6.72 -5.01 -20.10
C GLY A 79 -6.89 -3.53 -19.81
N LEU A 80 -7.43 -2.76 -20.74
CA LEU A 80 -7.69 -1.33 -20.57
C LEU A 80 -9.10 -1.08 -20.05
N ALA A 81 -9.24 -0.06 -19.23
CA ALA A 81 -10.53 0.50 -18.81
C ALA A 81 -10.60 1.96 -19.25
N TRP A 82 -11.50 2.25 -20.20
CA TRP A 82 -11.73 3.57 -20.75
C TRP A 82 -12.92 4.24 -20.06
N ARG A 83 -12.78 5.51 -19.72
CA ARG A 83 -13.85 6.34 -19.16
C ARG A 83 -13.81 7.73 -19.78
N VAL A 84 -14.97 8.21 -20.21
CA VAL A 84 -15.15 9.56 -20.77
C VAL A 84 -16.02 10.36 -19.81
N PHE A 85 -15.55 11.52 -19.41
CA PHE A 85 -16.25 12.39 -18.46
C PHE A 85 -16.57 13.75 -19.09
N SER A 86 -17.70 14.31 -18.69
CA SER A 86 -18.01 15.72 -18.96
C SER A 86 -17.08 16.62 -18.14
N PRO A 87 -16.61 17.76 -18.69
CA PRO A 87 -15.77 18.70 -17.92
C PRO A 87 -16.56 19.51 -16.90
N LEU A 88 -17.88 19.50 -16.98
CA LEU A 88 -18.76 20.24 -16.05
C LEU A 88 -19.07 19.32 -14.86
N ALA A 89 -18.63 19.74 -13.68
CA ALA A 89 -18.95 19.02 -12.45
C ALA A 89 -20.45 19.00 -12.19
N GLY A 90 -20.93 17.84 -11.74
CA GLY A 90 -22.31 17.69 -11.28
C GLY A 90 -22.56 18.41 -9.94
N GLN A 91 -23.77 18.34 -9.44
CA GLN A 91 -24.15 18.93 -8.14
C GLN A 91 -23.39 18.31 -6.95
N ASP A 92 -22.87 17.09 -7.11
CA ASP A 92 -22.05 16.36 -6.15
C ASP A 92 -20.55 16.71 -6.24
N GLY A 93 -20.16 17.66 -7.09
CA GLY A 93 -18.79 18.08 -7.33
C GLY A 93 -17.96 17.08 -8.16
N LYS A 94 -18.54 15.98 -8.65
CA LYS A 94 -17.86 14.99 -9.47
C LYS A 94 -18.09 15.23 -10.95
N LEU A 95 -17.14 14.76 -11.77
CA LEU A 95 -17.29 14.78 -13.22
C LEU A 95 -18.26 13.67 -13.65
N PRO A 96 -19.37 14.00 -14.35
CA PRO A 96 -20.30 12.99 -14.83
C PRO A 96 -19.65 12.06 -15.84
N LEU A 97 -19.83 10.74 -15.68
CA LEU A 97 -19.40 9.73 -16.62
C LEU A 97 -20.35 9.75 -17.84
N VAL A 98 -19.79 9.97 -19.03
CA VAL A 98 -20.54 10.03 -20.30
C VAL A 98 -20.53 8.68 -21.00
N ALA A 99 -19.36 8.01 -21.04
CA ALA A 99 -19.20 6.71 -21.70
C ALA A 99 -18.08 5.91 -21.04
N SER A 100 -18.13 4.58 -21.18
CA SER A 100 -17.06 3.67 -20.73
C SER A 100 -16.96 2.47 -21.66
N SER A 101 -15.74 1.89 -21.72
CA SER A 101 -15.45 0.65 -22.45
C SER A 101 -14.30 -0.07 -21.77
N ASP A 102 -14.34 -1.39 -21.75
CA ASP A 102 -13.26 -2.23 -21.26
C ASP A 102 -12.70 -3.08 -22.41
N GLY A 103 -11.40 -3.38 -22.37
CA GLY A 103 -10.71 -4.22 -23.36
C GLY A 103 -9.48 -3.55 -23.96
N GLY A 104 -9.42 -3.43 -25.27
CA GLY A 104 -8.33 -2.81 -26.03
C GLY A 104 -8.66 -1.38 -26.47
N SER A 105 -8.59 -1.12 -27.78
CA SER A 105 -9.01 0.15 -28.36
C SER A 105 -10.51 0.39 -28.17
N ALA A 106 -10.91 1.65 -28.03
CA ALA A 106 -12.30 2.03 -27.80
C ALA A 106 -12.79 3.02 -28.88
N ALA A 107 -14.10 2.98 -29.15
CA ALA A 107 -14.78 3.97 -30.00
C ALA A 107 -16.02 4.48 -29.23
N PHE A 108 -16.22 5.77 -29.23
CA PHE A 108 -17.36 6.42 -28.57
C PHE A 108 -18.05 7.39 -29.49
N GLN A 109 -19.38 7.40 -29.44
CA GLN A 109 -20.21 8.42 -30.08
C GLN A 109 -20.36 9.62 -29.15
N LEU A 110 -19.64 10.71 -29.42
CA LEU A 110 -19.62 11.90 -28.57
C LEU A 110 -20.20 13.12 -29.33
N ALA A 111 -21.05 13.86 -28.64
CA ALA A 111 -21.52 15.15 -29.13
C ALA A 111 -20.34 16.15 -29.19
N PRO A 112 -20.40 17.18 -30.05
CA PRO A 112 -19.41 18.25 -30.03
C PRO A 112 -19.30 18.90 -28.64
N GLY A 113 -18.06 19.11 -28.19
CA GLY A 113 -17.78 19.64 -26.87
C GLY A 113 -16.44 19.15 -26.29
N ASP A 114 -16.15 19.56 -25.07
CA ASP A 114 -14.97 19.17 -24.34
C ASP A 114 -15.24 17.92 -23.47
N TYR A 115 -14.25 17.06 -23.33
CA TYR A 115 -14.30 15.85 -22.51
C TYR A 115 -12.96 15.57 -21.83
N PHE A 116 -13.01 14.91 -20.69
CA PHE A 116 -11.85 14.24 -20.12
C PHE A 116 -11.93 12.75 -20.41
N VAL A 117 -10.92 12.22 -21.07
CA VAL A 117 -10.81 10.79 -21.37
C VAL A 117 -9.72 10.21 -20.49
N ASN A 118 -10.11 9.25 -19.68
CA ASN A 118 -9.21 8.47 -18.83
C ASN A 118 -9.08 7.07 -19.40
N VAL A 119 -7.86 6.56 -19.46
CA VAL A 119 -7.57 5.15 -19.69
C VAL A 119 -6.74 4.62 -18.55
N ALA A 120 -7.13 3.47 -17.99
CA ALA A 120 -6.46 2.80 -16.91
C ALA A 120 -6.01 1.40 -17.30
N PHE A 121 -4.84 0.99 -16.77
CA PHE A 121 -4.26 -0.34 -16.88
C PHE A 121 -3.75 -0.76 -15.49
N GLY A 122 -4.58 -1.47 -14.73
CA GLY A 122 -4.33 -1.71 -13.32
C GLY A 122 -4.36 -0.42 -12.50
N ARG A 123 -3.24 -0.09 -11.86
CA ARG A 123 -3.06 1.18 -11.12
C ARG A 123 -2.42 2.29 -11.95
N ALA A 124 -1.91 1.96 -13.13
CA ALA A 124 -1.45 2.97 -14.07
C ALA A 124 -2.65 3.58 -14.81
N GLY A 125 -2.58 4.86 -15.12
CA GLY A 125 -3.60 5.52 -15.91
C GLY A 125 -3.18 6.91 -16.35
N VAL A 126 -3.78 7.35 -17.45
CA VAL A 126 -3.58 8.70 -17.98
C VAL A 126 -4.92 9.33 -18.31
N THR A 127 -5.03 10.62 -18.03
CA THR A 127 -6.21 11.42 -18.39
C THR A 127 -5.81 12.49 -19.37
N LYS A 128 -6.58 12.59 -20.48
CA LYS A 128 -6.36 13.60 -21.53
C LYS A 128 -7.64 14.39 -21.74
N LYS A 129 -7.53 15.71 -21.80
CA LYS A 129 -8.61 16.57 -22.29
C LYS A 129 -8.66 16.48 -23.82
N ILE A 130 -9.85 16.28 -24.37
CA ILE A 130 -10.11 16.31 -25.81
C ILE A 130 -11.25 17.27 -26.10
N THR A 131 -11.24 17.84 -27.31
CA THR A 131 -12.34 18.63 -27.86
C THR A 131 -12.88 17.93 -29.10
N VAL A 132 -14.17 17.64 -29.10
CA VAL A 132 -14.90 17.14 -30.26
C VAL A 132 -15.47 18.36 -31.01
N PRO A 133 -14.99 18.64 -32.24
CA PRO A 133 -15.41 19.80 -33.01
C PRO A 133 -16.83 19.65 -33.51
N THR A 134 -17.51 20.77 -33.79
CA THR A 134 -18.82 20.79 -34.47
C THR A 134 -18.71 20.27 -35.90
N ASP A 135 -17.65 20.64 -36.61
CA ASP A 135 -17.43 20.32 -38.01
C ASP A 135 -16.18 19.45 -38.21
N GLY A 136 -16.15 18.65 -39.28
CA GLY A 136 -15.04 17.77 -39.61
C GLY A 136 -14.98 16.49 -38.75
N ASP A 137 -14.02 15.63 -39.04
CA ASP A 137 -13.78 14.37 -38.34
C ASP A 137 -12.85 14.55 -37.15
N VAL A 138 -12.97 13.68 -36.15
CA VAL A 138 -12.05 13.62 -35.02
C VAL A 138 -10.93 12.63 -35.33
N ALA A 139 -9.70 13.10 -35.35
CA ALA A 139 -8.56 12.22 -35.51
C ALA A 139 -8.50 11.19 -34.37
N LYS A 140 -8.07 9.97 -34.73
CA LYS A 140 -7.82 8.91 -33.74
C LYS A 140 -6.85 9.41 -32.63
N GLN A 141 -7.20 9.15 -31.39
CA GLN A 141 -6.44 9.57 -30.22
C GLN A 141 -5.61 8.42 -29.68
N THR A 142 -4.29 8.58 -29.65
CA THR A 142 -3.37 7.64 -29.01
C THR A 142 -2.95 8.18 -27.65
N LEU A 143 -3.11 7.37 -26.60
CA LEU A 143 -2.68 7.70 -25.24
C LEU A 143 -1.52 6.78 -24.83
N ILE A 144 -0.46 7.38 -24.28
CA ILE A 144 0.69 6.64 -23.79
C ILE A 144 0.54 6.54 -22.29
N LEU A 145 0.49 5.32 -21.77
CA LEU A 145 0.28 5.05 -20.35
C LEU A 145 1.53 5.24 -19.51
N ASP A 146 2.70 5.11 -20.15
CA ASP A 146 3.99 5.07 -19.47
C ASP A 146 3.95 4.10 -18.27
N ALA A 147 3.53 2.87 -18.55
CA ALA A 147 3.20 1.86 -17.56
C ALA A 147 3.98 0.57 -17.77
N GLY A 148 4.23 -0.11 -16.66
CA GLY A 148 4.83 -1.43 -16.61
C GLY A 148 4.22 -2.25 -15.48
N GLY A 149 5.02 -3.13 -14.90
CA GLY A 149 4.58 -3.89 -13.75
C GLY A 149 5.73 -4.61 -13.05
N PHE A 150 5.39 -5.22 -11.93
CA PHE A 150 6.29 -6.17 -11.28
C PHE A 150 5.54 -7.41 -10.77
N VAL A 151 6.32 -8.45 -10.55
CA VAL A 151 5.92 -9.65 -9.82
C VAL A 151 6.84 -9.77 -8.62
N LEU A 152 6.27 -9.84 -7.43
CA LEU A 152 6.99 -9.93 -6.17
C LEU A 152 7.03 -11.36 -5.67
N ASN A 153 8.17 -11.76 -5.14
CA ASN A 153 8.34 -12.99 -4.38
C ASN A 153 9.39 -12.79 -3.28
N ALA A 154 9.50 -13.74 -2.36
CA ALA A 154 10.54 -13.70 -1.34
C ALA A 154 11.01 -15.10 -0.96
N VAL A 155 12.24 -15.15 -0.41
CA VAL A 155 12.85 -16.34 0.15
C VAL A 155 13.36 -16.07 1.56
N ALA A 156 13.44 -17.10 2.39
CA ALA A 156 14.03 -17.03 3.72
C ALA A 156 15.44 -17.62 3.68
N GLY A 157 16.41 -16.95 4.31
CA GLY A 157 17.81 -17.36 4.22
C GLY A 157 18.35 -17.26 2.79
N ALA A 158 19.06 -18.26 2.32
CA ALA A 158 19.66 -18.25 0.99
C ALA A 158 18.61 -18.46 -0.12
N ASP A 159 17.75 -19.48 0.04
CA ASP A 159 16.85 -19.95 -1.02
C ASP A 159 15.59 -20.67 -0.52
N GLN A 160 15.35 -20.70 0.79
CA GLN A 160 14.19 -21.37 1.32
C GLN A 160 12.91 -20.65 0.86
N ARG A 161 12.06 -21.37 0.13
CA ARG A 161 10.77 -20.85 -0.34
C ARG A 161 9.83 -20.58 0.84
N ILE A 162 9.28 -19.37 0.87
CA ILE A 162 8.24 -18.97 1.83
C ILE A 162 6.88 -19.41 1.30
N PRO A 163 6.01 -20.07 2.13
CA PRO A 163 4.65 -20.37 1.73
C PRO A 163 3.87 -19.12 1.38
N PRO A 164 3.11 -19.08 0.28
CA PRO A 164 2.34 -17.90 -0.14
C PRO A 164 1.34 -17.39 0.90
N THR A 165 0.87 -18.26 1.78
CA THR A 165 -0.05 -17.92 2.88
C THR A 165 0.60 -17.15 4.02
N GLN A 166 1.93 -17.18 4.11
CA GLN A 166 2.73 -16.50 5.13
C GLN A 166 3.46 -15.27 4.60
N LEU A 167 3.21 -14.89 3.33
CA LEU A 167 3.92 -13.80 2.67
C LEU A 167 2.94 -12.79 2.11
N THR A 168 3.14 -11.54 2.47
CA THR A 168 2.31 -10.42 2.01
C THR A 168 3.21 -9.24 1.66
N PHE A 169 2.82 -8.48 0.65
CA PHE A 169 3.52 -7.26 0.26
C PHE A 169 2.60 -6.06 0.31
N SER A 170 3.16 -4.93 0.75
CA SER A 170 2.54 -3.62 0.67
C SER A 170 3.41 -2.72 -0.21
N VAL A 171 2.78 -2.00 -1.13
CA VAL A 171 3.44 -1.13 -2.10
C VAL A 171 3.12 0.31 -1.79
N TYR A 172 4.14 1.14 -1.67
CA TYR A 172 4.03 2.55 -1.36
C TYR A 172 4.69 3.40 -2.46
N SER A 173 4.30 4.66 -2.54
CA SER A 173 5.04 5.66 -3.32
C SER A 173 6.48 5.79 -2.82
N SER A 174 7.42 6.08 -3.73
CA SER A 174 8.79 6.44 -3.35
C SER A 174 8.86 7.78 -2.62
N GLU A 175 7.90 8.66 -2.85
CA GLU A 175 7.85 9.99 -2.25
C GLU A 175 7.49 9.89 -0.77
N VAL A 176 8.28 10.59 0.06
CA VAL A 176 8.03 10.77 1.48
C VAL A 176 7.28 12.07 1.68
N ARG A 177 6.14 12.04 2.35
CA ARG A 177 5.36 13.22 2.69
C ARG A 177 6.03 14.01 3.81
N GLU A 178 5.58 15.23 4.04
CA GLU A 178 6.08 16.11 5.11
C GLU A 178 6.00 15.49 6.52
N ASN A 179 5.02 14.62 6.75
CA ASN A 179 4.85 13.87 8.00
C ASN A 179 5.76 12.63 8.13
N GLY A 180 6.64 12.37 7.16
CA GLY A 180 7.52 11.21 7.11
C GLY A 180 6.88 9.93 6.53
N ASP A 181 5.59 9.92 6.24
CA ASP A 181 4.90 8.76 5.69
C ASP A 181 5.00 8.68 4.16
N ARG A 182 4.79 7.48 3.62
CA ARG A 182 4.64 7.23 2.19
C ARG A 182 3.18 6.94 1.84
N ALA A 183 2.74 7.38 0.67
CA ALA A 183 1.39 7.04 0.22
C ALA A 183 1.29 5.55 -0.09
N LEU A 184 0.30 4.88 0.51
CA LEU A 184 -0.03 3.49 0.17
C LEU A 184 -0.62 3.44 -1.24
N VAL A 185 -0.01 2.66 -2.12
CA VAL A 185 -0.48 2.41 -3.50
C VAL A 185 -1.32 1.15 -3.55
N MET A 186 -0.87 0.08 -2.89
CA MET A 186 -1.58 -1.20 -2.82
C MET A 186 -1.17 -1.98 -1.58
N SER A 187 -2.13 -2.56 -0.87
CA SER A 187 -1.94 -3.48 0.26
C SER A 187 -2.24 -4.92 -0.15
N ASP A 188 -1.83 -5.85 0.67
CA ASP A 188 -2.17 -7.29 0.58
C ASP A 188 -1.83 -7.95 -0.76
N VAL A 189 -0.78 -7.47 -1.43
CA VAL A 189 -0.30 -8.07 -2.66
C VAL A 189 0.26 -9.45 -2.35
N LYS A 190 -0.29 -10.47 -3.01
CA LYS A 190 0.16 -11.86 -2.84
C LYS A 190 1.37 -12.14 -3.73
N PRO A 191 2.26 -13.06 -3.31
CA PRO A 191 3.39 -13.46 -4.13
C PRO A 191 2.94 -13.99 -5.51
N ASN A 192 3.77 -13.78 -6.52
CA ASN A 192 3.53 -14.15 -7.92
C ASN A 192 2.31 -13.48 -8.58
N THR A 193 1.80 -12.40 -8.00
CA THR A 193 0.73 -11.60 -8.60
C THR A 193 1.34 -10.48 -9.45
N ILE A 194 0.84 -10.30 -10.68
CA ILE A 194 1.26 -9.19 -11.54
C ILE A 194 0.59 -7.91 -11.04
N VAL A 195 1.41 -6.96 -10.62
CA VAL A 195 0.98 -5.61 -10.22
C VAL A 195 1.34 -4.64 -11.35
N ARG A 196 0.32 -4.02 -11.95
CA ARG A 196 0.47 -3.07 -13.06
C ARG A 196 0.46 -1.65 -12.50
N LEU A 197 1.50 -0.88 -12.81
CA LEU A 197 1.77 0.45 -12.24
C LEU A 197 2.30 1.41 -13.32
N ALA A 198 2.21 2.71 -13.08
CA ALA A 198 2.97 3.68 -13.84
C ALA A 198 4.48 3.44 -13.69
N ALA A 199 5.27 3.83 -14.68
CA ALA A 199 6.72 3.78 -14.58
C ALA A 199 7.20 4.67 -13.42
N GLY A 200 8.16 4.19 -12.65
CA GLY A 200 8.68 4.89 -11.50
C GLY A 200 9.25 3.96 -10.43
N THR A 201 9.71 4.52 -9.34
CA THR A 201 10.21 3.77 -8.19
C THR A 201 9.12 3.62 -7.14
N TYR A 202 9.00 2.43 -6.57
CA TYR A 202 8.05 2.10 -5.51
C TYR A 202 8.76 1.52 -4.31
N HIS A 203 8.34 1.94 -3.12
CA HIS A 203 8.81 1.37 -1.88
C HIS A 203 7.95 0.15 -1.52
N VAL A 204 8.56 -1.02 -1.51
CA VAL A 204 7.89 -2.29 -1.23
C VAL A 204 8.26 -2.76 0.16
N VAL A 205 7.25 -3.08 0.96
CA VAL A 205 7.38 -3.74 2.26
C VAL A 205 6.91 -5.18 2.11
N SER A 206 7.79 -6.12 2.44
CA SER A 206 7.50 -7.55 2.44
C SER A 206 7.41 -8.03 3.89
N GLU A 207 6.32 -8.70 4.23
CA GLU A 207 6.04 -9.23 5.56
C GLU A 207 5.98 -10.75 5.47
N TYR A 208 6.84 -11.42 6.24
CA TYR A 208 6.86 -12.87 6.39
C TYR A 208 6.34 -13.23 7.79
N GLY A 209 5.15 -13.82 7.84
CA GLY A 209 4.40 -14.01 9.09
C GLY A 209 3.86 -12.68 9.64
N GLU A 210 3.53 -12.67 10.93
CA GLU A 210 2.79 -11.57 11.58
C GLU A 210 3.57 -10.85 12.68
N VAL A 211 4.87 -11.22 12.90
CA VAL A 211 5.60 -10.71 14.06
C VAL A 211 6.58 -9.60 13.67
N ASN A 212 7.80 -9.94 13.29
CA ASN A 212 8.85 -8.95 13.08
C ASN A 212 9.74 -9.20 11.85
N ALA A 213 9.40 -10.19 11.04
CA ALA A 213 10.17 -10.52 9.85
C ALA A 213 9.75 -9.66 8.65
N VAL A 214 10.24 -8.43 8.61
CA VAL A 214 9.88 -7.41 7.61
C VAL A 214 11.13 -7.02 6.81
N VAL A 215 10.98 -6.97 5.48
CA VAL A 215 12.01 -6.48 4.54
C VAL A 215 11.45 -5.33 3.73
N ARG A 216 12.26 -4.31 3.49
CA ARG A 216 11.93 -3.14 2.68
C ARG A 216 12.90 -3.01 1.53
N ALA A 217 12.38 -2.70 0.34
CA ALA A 217 13.20 -2.47 -0.84
C ALA A 217 12.52 -1.47 -1.78
N ASP A 218 13.33 -0.65 -2.45
CA ASP A 218 12.84 0.19 -3.53
C ASP A 218 12.99 -0.56 -4.86
N ILE A 219 11.88 -0.67 -5.60
CA ILE A 219 11.80 -1.41 -6.85
C ILE A 219 11.40 -0.47 -7.97
N GLN A 220 12.15 -0.50 -9.07
CA GLN A 220 11.87 0.30 -10.25
C GLN A 220 10.94 -0.44 -11.21
N VAL A 221 9.85 0.21 -11.61
CA VAL A 221 8.97 -0.19 -12.70
C VAL A 221 9.37 0.56 -13.94
N GLU A 222 9.74 -0.16 -15.00
CA GLU A 222 10.04 0.42 -16.31
C GLU A 222 8.84 0.28 -17.23
N ALA A 223 8.58 1.33 -18.02
CA ALA A 223 7.49 1.30 -19.00
C ALA A 223 7.67 0.16 -20.01
N GLY A 224 6.59 -0.54 -20.30
CA GLY A 224 6.58 -1.69 -21.22
C GLY A 224 7.22 -2.96 -20.69
N LYS A 225 7.72 -2.98 -19.44
CA LYS A 225 8.41 -4.16 -18.87
C LYS A 225 7.70 -4.74 -17.67
N LEU A 226 7.91 -6.04 -17.46
CA LEU A 226 7.53 -6.76 -16.23
C LEU A 226 8.81 -7.07 -15.43
N THR A 227 8.99 -6.39 -14.32
CA THR A 227 10.12 -6.60 -13.40
C THR A 227 9.81 -7.76 -12.46
N GLN A 228 10.72 -8.71 -12.31
CA GLN A 228 10.63 -9.75 -11.29
C GLN A 228 11.57 -9.40 -10.14
N ALA A 229 11.03 -9.32 -8.92
CA ALA A 229 11.81 -9.02 -7.73
C ALA A 229 11.64 -10.12 -6.68
N ILE A 230 12.76 -10.60 -6.14
CA ILE A 230 12.80 -11.58 -5.07
C ILE A 230 13.48 -10.93 -3.86
N LEU A 231 12.70 -10.74 -2.77
CA LEU A 231 13.20 -10.18 -1.53
C LEU A 231 13.72 -11.30 -0.61
N GLN A 232 14.83 -11.05 0.06
CA GLN A 232 15.45 -12.04 0.95
C GLN A 232 15.15 -11.70 2.42
N HIS A 233 14.36 -12.55 3.09
CA HIS A 233 14.11 -12.45 4.52
C HIS A 233 15.21 -13.14 5.32
N ARG A 234 15.74 -12.42 6.29
CA ARG A 234 16.57 -13.00 7.34
C ARG A 234 15.69 -13.40 8.52
N ALA A 235 14.95 -14.51 8.35
CA ALA A 235 13.94 -14.96 9.29
C ALA A 235 13.76 -16.47 9.19
N ALA A 236 13.10 -17.06 10.20
CA ALA A 236 12.71 -18.47 10.18
C ALA A 236 11.46 -18.69 11.03
N GLN A 237 10.74 -19.78 10.76
CA GLN A 237 9.62 -20.22 11.57
C GLN A 237 10.16 -20.95 12.82
N VAL A 238 9.59 -20.59 13.97
CA VAL A 238 9.92 -21.19 15.26
C VAL A 238 8.64 -21.73 15.88
N THR A 239 8.70 -22.96 16.40
CA THR A 239 7.62 -23.56 17.20
C THR A 239 8.12 -23.72 18.64
N LEU A 240 7.36 -23.22 19.61
CA LEU A 240 7.70 -23.34 21.02
C LEU A 240 6.96 -24.51 21.66
N LYS A 241 7.61 -25.19 22.60
CA LYS A 241 7.05 -26.30 23.38
C LYS A 241 7.51 -26.20 24.83
N LEU A 242 6.59 -26.23 25.78
CA LEU A 242 6.94 -26.48 27.19
C LEU A 242 6.90 -27.97 27.42
N VAL A 243 7.98 -28.55 27.89
CA VAL A 243 8.13 -30.00 28.10
C VAL A 243 8.67 -30.34 29.47
N SER A 244 8.24 -31.49 30.03
CA SER A 244 8.77 -31.98 31.32
C SER A 244 10.20 -32.52 31.19
N GLN A 245 10.53 -33.08 30.02
CA GLN A 245 11.86 -33.61 29.66
C GLN A 245 12.11 -33.37 28.17
N ALA A 246 13.37 -33.36 27.76
CA ALA A 246 13.76 -33.19 26.36
C ALA A 246 13.09 -34.25 25.46
N GLY A 247 12.49 -33.81 24.35
CA GLY A 247 11.73 -34.66 23.44
C GLY A 247 10.36 -35.12 23.98
N GLY A 248 9.93 -34.58 25.13
CA GLY A 248 8.63 -34.91 25.74
C GLY A 248 7.46 -34.27 25.02
N GLU A 249 6.24 -34.65 25.45
CA GLU A 249 5.00 -34.05 24.94
C GLU A 249 4.88 -32.59 25.43
N ALA A 250 4.31 -31.73 24.59
CA ALA A 250 4.05 -30.35 24.93
C ALA A 250 2.93 -30.21 25.96
N ILE A 251 3.18 -29.38 26.96
CA ILE A 251 2.23 -29.09 28.04
C ILE A 251 1.15 -28.12 27.55
N ALA A 252 -0.11 -28.52 27.62
CA ALA A 252 -1.25 -27.68 27.29
C ALA A 252 -1.39 -26.47 28.22
N ASP A 253 -2.27 -25.53 27.86
CA ASP A 253 -2.62 -24.33 28.65
C ASP A 253 -1.40 -23.51 29.10
N THR A 254 -0.41 -23.42 28.21
CA THR A 254 0.79 -22.64 28.42
C THR A 254 0.64 -21.27 27.78
N ALA A 255 0.80 -20.21 28.60
CA ALA A 255 0.91 -18.83 28.11
C ALA A 255 2.35 -18.52 27.79
N TRP A 256 2.59 -17.95 26.62
CA TRP A 256 3.88 -17.65 26.07
C TRP A 256 4.07 -16.16 25.89
N SER A 257 5.25 -15.68 26.21
CA SER A 257 5.77 -14.37 25.78
C SER A 257 7.14 -14.56 25.17
N VAL A 258 7.35 -14.01 23.99
CA VAL A 258 8.65 -14.01 23.30
C VAL A 258 9.21 -12.60 23.34
N LEU A 259 10.42 -12.46 23.84
CA LEU A 259 11.09 -11.19 23.97
C LEU A 259 12.36 -11.15 23.12
N THR A 260 12.70 -9.96 22.62
CA THR A 260 14.02 -9.70 22.04
C THR A 260 15.13 -9.77 23.10
N ALA A 261 16.38 -9.77 22.67
CA ALA A 261 17.52 -9.64 23.57
C ALA A 261 17.53 -8.31 24.38
N ALA A 262 16.82 -7.29 23.89
CA ALA A 262 16.65 -6.00 24.58
C ALA A 262 15.53 -6.03 25.63
N GLY A 263 14.72 -7.09 25.68
CA GLY A 263 13.60 -7.24 26.61
C GLY A 263 12.24 -6.80 26.05
N ASP A 264 12.16 -6.40 24.77
CA ASP A 264 10.91 -6.02 24.14
C ASP A 264 10.08 -7.25 23.81
N VAL A 265 8.80 -7.27 24.18
CA VAL A 265 7.87 -8.34 23.85
C VAL A 265 7.50 -8.23 22.36
N VAL A 266 7.75 -9.29 21.60
CA VAL A 266 7.44 -9.35 20.16
C VAL A 266 6.25 -10.25 19.82
N SER A 267 5.92 -11.22 20.70
CA SER A 267 4.78 -12.10 20.51
C SER A 267 4.26 -12.63 21.83
N GLU A 268 2.94 -12.76 21.94
CA GLU A 268 2.25 -13.41 23.05
C GLU A 268 1.21 -14.38 22.52
N SER A 269 1.06 -15.53 23.16
CA SER A 269 0.04 -16.52 22.78
C SER A 269 -0.27 -17.46 23.93
N VAL A 270 -1.43 -18.15 23.82
CA VAL A 270 -1.79 -19.24 24.74
C VAL A 270 -2.04 -20.50 23.91
N SER A 271 -1.09 -21.42 23.93
CA SER A 271 -1.13 -22.63 23.09
C SER A 271 -0.11 -23.66 23.60
N ALA A 272 -0.33 -24.93 23.28
CA ALA A 272 0.67 -25.99 23.50
C ALA A 272 1.85 -25.87 22.50
N PHE A 273 1.58 -25.43 21.26
CA PHE A 273 2.52 -25.38 20.15
C PHE A 273 2.41 -24.04 19.38
N PRO A 274 2.70 -22.88 20.00
CA PRO A 274 2.68 -21.65 19.23
C PRO A 274 3.77 -21.68 18.18
N SER A 275 3.39 -21.41 16.92
CA SER A 275 4.29 -21.32 15.79
C SER A 275 4.26 -19.89 15.26
N MET A 276 5.43 -19.28 15.07
CA MET A 276 5.57 -17.90 14.62
C MET A 276 6.82 -17.75 13.75
N VAL A 277 6.82 -16.71 12.94
CA VAL A 277 7.99 -16.33 12.16
C VAL A 277 8.72 -15.19 12.89
N LEU A 278 10.01 -15.40 13.13
CA LEU A 278 10.86 -14.41 13.80
C LEU A 278 12.03 -14.01 12.89
N ALA A 279 12.39 -12.76 12.93
CA ALA A 279 13.62 -12.28 12.32
C ALA A 279 14.84 -12.94 12.95
N GLU A 280 15.93 -13.03 12.20
CA GLU A 280 17.20 -13.54 12.71
C GLU A 280 17.68 -12.72 13.90
N GLY A 281 18.03 -13.42 14.99
CA GLY A 281 18.47 -12.77 16.22
C GLY A 281 18.37 -13.65 17.45
N GLY A 282 18.69 -13.08 18.60
CA GLY A 282 18.54 -13.71 19.91
C GLY A 282 17.20 -13.36 20.56
N TYR A 283 16.58 -14.34 21.19
CA TYR A 283 15.26 -14.21 21.83
C TYR A 283 15.23 -14.95 23.15
N LEU A 284 14.31 -14.52 24.02
CA LEU A 284 13.95 -15.19 25.25
C LEU A 284 12.51 -15.70 25.14
N ALA A 285 12.30 -17.00 25.22
CA ALA A 285 10.99 -17.61 25.37
C ALA A 285 10.65 -17.71 26.86
N VAL A 286 9.52 -17.14 27.25
CA VAL A 286 8.96 -17.22 28.59
C VAL A 286 7.65 -18.00 28.51
N ALA A 287 7.59 -19.13 29.22
CA ALA A 287 6.43 -19.98 29.33
C ALA A 287 5.85 -19.87 30.75
N ARG A 288 4.59 -19.50 30.87
CA ARG A 288 3.85 -19.54 32.12
C ARG A 288 2.81 -20.66 32.06
N ASN A 289 2.95 -21.63 32.94
CA ASN A 289 1.99 -22.70 33.12
C ASN A 289 1.57 -22.82 34.58
N LYS A 290 0.29 -22.63 34.87
CA LYS A 290 -0.24 -22.43 36.21
C LYS A 290 0.51 -21.26 36.91
N ASP A 291 1.07 -21.49 38.11
CA ASP A 291 1.77 -20.47 38.88
C ASP A 291 3.30 -20.48 38.70
N LYS A 292 3.80 -21.19 37.69
CA LYS A 292 5.22 -21.34 37.43
C LYS A 292 5.63 -20.69 36.12
N ILE A 293 6.79 -20.07 36.14
CA ILE A 293 7.42 -19.42 34.98
C ILE A 293 8.68 -20.19 34.61
N TYR A 294 8.80 -20.50 33.35
CA TYR A 294 9.94 -21.18 32.75
C TYR A 294 10.47 -20.30 31.65
N GLN A 295 11.77 -20.30 31.42
CA GLN A 295 12.35 -19.47 30.37
C GLN A 295 13.53 -20.15 29.70
N ARG A 296 13.73 -19.84 28.41
CA ARG A 296 14.86 -20.32 27.63
C ARG A 296 15.28 -19.27 26.61
N GLU A 297 16.58 -18.98 26.59
CA GLU A 297 17.19 -18.22 25.50
C GLU A 297 17.37 -19.12 24.28
N PHE A 298 17.12 -18.57 23.09
CA PHE A 298 17.33 -19.23 21.83
C PHE A 298 17.75 -18.23 20.74
N SER A 299 18.29 -18.74 19.64
CA SER A 299 18.66 -17.91 18.50
C SER A 299 17.96 -18.40 17.24
N VAL A 300 17.45 -17.44 16.44
CA VAL A 300 16.87 -17.67 15.12
C VAL A 300 17.95 -17.45 14.06
N LYS A 301 18.10 -18.42 13.16
CA LYS A 301 18.99 -18.34 12.01
C LYS A 301 18.16 -18.29 10.74
N ALA A 302 18.49 -17.36 9.85
CA ALA A 302 17.79 -17.16 8.59
C ALA A 302 17.62 -18.47 7.79
N GLY A 303 16.39 -18.77 7.37
CA GLY A 303 16.05 -19.95 6.59
C GLY A 303 16.16 -21.29 7.34
N ARG A 304 16.28 -21.29 8.68
CA ARG A 304 16.34 -22.51 9.48
C ARG A 304 15.21 -22.57 10.48
N ASN A 305 14.13 -23.23 10.10
CA ASN A 305 13.03 -23.48 11.01
C ASN A 305 13.47 -24.36 12.18
N ALA A 306 12.94 -24.09 13.37
CA ALA A 306 13.37 -24.77 14.60
C ALA A 306 12.21 -24.97 15.58
N ASP A 307 12.28 -26.11 16.29
CA ASP A 307 11.49 -26.33 17.50
C ASP A 307 12.32 -25.94 18.72
N VAL A 308 11.77 -25.12 19.59
CA VAL A 308 12.40 -24.66 20.82
C VAL A 308 11.65 -25.24 22.01
N GLU A 309 12.32 -26.16 22.72
CA GLU A 309 11.76 -26.78 23.92
C GLU A 309 12.19 -26.00 25.16
N VAL A 310 11.24 -25.55 25.93
CA VAL A 310 11.46 -24.98 27.29
C VAL A 310 11.23 -26.09 28.30
N LEU A 311 12.22 -26.38 29.13
CA LEU A 311 12.15 -27.46 30.12
C LEU A 311 11.52 -26.95 31.44
N MET A 312 10.62 -27.74 32.01
CA MET A 312 9.99 -27.38 33.30
C MET A 312 10.98 -27.28 34.50
N ARG A 313 12.21 -27.75 34.33
CA ARG A 313 13.29 -27.59 35.34
C ARG A 313 13.97 -26.20 35.27
N ASP A 314 13.79 -25.48 34.17
CA ASP A 314 14.38 -24.15 33.95
C ASP A 314 13.52 -23.04 34.58
N ALA A 315 12.82 -23.38 35.70
CA ALA A 315 12.02 -22.43 36.44
C ALA A 315 12.91 -21.38 37.12
N ARG A 316 12.61 -20.11 36.89
CA ARG A 316 13.18 -19.04 37.68
C ARG A 316 12.48 -19.02 39.04
N PRO A 317 13.19 -18.96 40.17
CA PRO A 317 12.54 -18.73 41.45
C PRO A 317 11.78 -17.39 41.38
N THR A 318 10.48 -17.40 41.60
CA THR A 318 9.73 -16.18 41.85
C THR A 318 10.30 -15.58 43.13
N ALA A 319 10.80 -14.33 43.04
CA ALA A 319 11.17 -13.61 44.25
C ALA A 319 9.94 -13.58 45.16
N PRO A 320 10.10 -13.84 46.49
CA PRO A 320 8.98 -13.76 47.41
C PRO A 320 8.42 -12.33 47.36
N ASP A 321 7.10 -12.24 47.33
CA ASP A 321 6.36 -10.98 47.38
C ASP A 321 6.70 -10.24 48.65
N GLU A 322 7.46 -9.15 48.53
CA GLU A 322 7.95 -8.33 49.65
C GLU A 322 6.85 -7.40 50.22
N SER A 323 5.56 -7.66 49.86
CA SER A 323 4.43 -6.83 50.29
C SER A 323 3.73 -7.29 51.58
N ALA A 324 4.29 -8.26 52.33
CA ALA A 324 3.72 -8.73 53.58
C ALA A 324 4.66 -8.46 54.77
N ALA A 325 5.10 -7.19 54.93
CA ALA A 325 5.63 -6.71 56.17
C ALA A 325 4.64 -5.69 56.74
N GLU A 326 3.62 -6.15 57.45
CA GLU A 326 2.87 -5.29 58.36
C GLU A 326 3.81 -4.78 59.45
N PRO A 327 3.78 -3.49 59.78
CA PRO A 327 4.44 -3.02 60.99
C PRO A 327 3.59 -3.42 62.20
N GLN A 328 4.12 -4.28 63.04
CA GLN A 328 3.62 -4.43 64.41
C GLN A 328 4.32 -3.41 65.30
N ASP A 329 3.50 -2.49 65.85
CA ASP A 329 3.68 -1.56 67.02
C ASP A 329 4.95 -0.74 67.12
#